data_8be330adb61b99952d40ffddf8aa58b4
#
_entry.id   8be330adb61b99952d40ffddf8aa58b4
#
_cell.length_a   1.000
_cell.length_b   1.000
_cell.length_c   1.000
_cell.angle_alpha   90.00
_cell.angle_beta   90.00
_cell.angle_gamma   90.00
#
_symmetry.space_group_name_H-M   'P 1'
#
loop_
_entity.id
_entity.type
_entity.pdbx_description
1 polymer ?
#
loop_
_entity_poly.entity_id
_entity_poly.type
_entity_poly.pdbx_seq_one_letter_code
_entity_poly.pdbx_strand_id
1 'polypeptide(L)'
;MLLGVIADDFTGATDIAGFLVENGMRTVQLNGVPAGDTQVDADAVVISLKSRSCPANRAVSQSLAALRWLQAQGCQQFYFKYCSTFDSTEQGNIGPVTDALLAELNETFTIVCPALPVNGRTVFNGHLFVLGEPLNESGMRHHPVTPMTDSSVVRLMNRQSQGECGLVNYQVIEQGADAVVARFAELQNEGKRYAVVDAINSAHLLTLGQAAKSLKLITGGSGLAAGIAQNWADTLADQSEAKSAGLPQRARSVVLSGSCSLMTNQQVARYQTLAPHFAVDVEACLRDEQYVQHVFDWVTKQLDGDYAPMVYATAEAEQLKAIQAQYGAAASSEAVEQFFSQLAHQLQEFGVQNFIVAGGETSGTVTQSLGVTGFHIGPQIAPGVPWVKSIDGSLSLALKSGNFGDERFFEKAQDFYL
;
A
#
# COMPACT_ATOMS: atom_id res chain seq x y z
N MET A 1 -20.47 4.85 -6.81
CA MET A 1 -19.03 4.80 -6.44
C MET A 1 -18.39 6.13 -6.84
N LEU A 2 -17.58 6.72 -5.95
CA LEU A 2 -17.08 8.09 -6.14
C LEU A 2 -15.66 8.10 -6.73
N LEU A 3 -14.74 7.33 -6.15
CA LEU A 3 -13.33 7.32 -6.49
C LEU A 3 -12.84 5.94 -6.88
N GLY A 4 -12.16 5.85 -8.03
CA GLY A 4 -11.42 4.67 -8.47
C GLY A 4 -9.92 4.91 -8.39
N VAL A 5 -9.17 4.06 -7.71
CA VAL A 5 -7.72 4.16 -7.54
C VAL A 5 -7.02 3.01 -8.23
N ILE A 6 -5.99 3.33 -9.00
CA ILE A 6 -5.07 2.37 -9.63
C ILE A 6 -3.74 2.52 -8.92
N ALA A 7 -3.34 1.53 -8.12
CA ALA A 7 -2.09 1.56 -7.38
C ALA A 7 -1.05 0.64 -8.03
N ASP A 8 0.18 1.11 -8.15
CA ASP A 8 1.27 0.40 -8.81
C ASP A 8 1.86 -0.74 -7.98
N ASP A 9 1.55 -0.78 -6.67
CA ASP A 9 1.96 -1.87 -5.77
C ASP A 9 0.95 -2.12 -4.63
N PHE A 10 1.09 -3.27 -3.97
CA PHE A 10 0.19 -3.71 -2.91
C PHE A 10 0.26 -2.81 -1.66
N THR A 11 1.45 -2.52 -1.17
CA THR A 11 1.63 -1.69 0.03
C THR A 11 1.10 -0.28 -0.19
N GLY A 12 1.37 0.31 -1.36
CA GLY A 12 0.84 1.62 -1.73
C GLY A 12 -0.68 1.63 -1.88
N ALA A 13 -1.28 0.54 -2.34
CA ALA A 13 -2.73 0.38 -2.39
C ALA A 13 -3.35 0.43 -0.99
N THR A 14 -2.79 -0.33 -0.05
CA THR A 14 -3.26 -0.36 1.34
C THR A 14 -3.06 1.00 2.03
N ASP A 15 -1.94 1.68 1.74
CA ASP A 15 -1.62 2.99 2.30
C ASP A 15 -2.66 4.05 1.87
N ILE A 16 -2.93 4.19 0.56
CA ILE A 16 -3.94 5.16 0.09
C ILE A 16 -5.35 4.77 0.57
N ALA A 17 -5.68 3.49 0.60
CA ALA A 17 -6.97 3.02 1.09
C ALA A 17 -7.18 3.38 2.57
N GLY A 18 -6.12 3.29 3.39
CA GLY A 18 -6.13 3.74 4.79
C GLY A 18 -6.41 5.25 4.91
N PHE A 19 -5.76 6.10 4.11
CA PHE A 19 -6.06 7.54 4.09
C PHE A 19 -7.51 7.85 3.69
N LEU A 20 -8.06 7.12 2.73
CA LEU A 20 -9.46 7.30 2.32
C LEU A 20 -10.43 6.93 3.44
N VAL A 21 -10.21 5.81 4.12
CA VAL A 21 -11.05 5.36 5.24
C VAL A 21 -10.95 6.31 6.44
N GLU A 22 -9.74 6.78 6.78
CA GLU A 22 -9.54 7.76 7.86
C GLU A 22 -10.27 9.08 7.60
N ASN A 23 -10.55 9.41 6.33
CA ASN A 23 -11.30 10.57 5.90
C ASN A 23 -12.75 10.26 5.50
N GLY A 24 -13.30 9.11 5.92
CA GLY A 24 -14.72 8.79 5.89
C GLY A 24 -15.21 8.06 4.65
N MET A 25 -14.34 7.66 3.73
CA MET A 25 -14.73 6.88 2.55
C MET A 25 -14.67 5.37 2.84
N ARG A 26 -15.81 4.66 2.73
CA ARG A 26 -15.81 3.19 2.77
C ARG A 26 -15.00 2.70 1.58
N THR A 27 -13.90 2.02 1.84
CA THR A 27 -12.92 1.68 0.81
C THR A 27 -12.69 0.18 0.75
N VAL A 28 -12.70 -0.35 -0.48
CA VAL A 28 -12.35 -1.73 -0.79
C VAL A 28 -11.07 -1.74 -1.63
N GLN A 29 -10.13 -2.58 -1.24
CA GLN A 29 -8.94 -2.89 -2.02
C GLN A 29 -9.12 -4.23 -2.73
N LEU A 30 -8.81 -4.29 -4.02
CA LEU A 30 -8.83 -5.49 -4.84
C LEU A 30 -7.41 -5.84 -5.28
N ASN A 31 -7.07 -7.13 -5.23
CA ASN A 31 -5.76 -7.64 -5.62
C ASN A 31 -5.74 -8.00 -7.11
N GLY A 32 -5.43 -7.00 -7.94
CA GLY A 32 -5.55 -7.08 -9.39
C GLY A 32 -6.95 -6.70 -9.90
N VAL A 33 -7.10 -6.69 -11.21
CA VAL A 33 -8.38 -6.42 -11.85
C VAL A 33 -9.28 -7.65 -11.71
N PRO A 34 -10.46 -7.54 -11.11
CA PRO A 34 -11.34 -8.68 -10.94
C PRO A 34 -11.78 -9.28 -12.27
N ALA A 35 -11.97 -10.59 -12.27
CA ALA A 35 -12.61 -11.29 -13.39
C ALA A 35 -14.14 -11.29 -13.22
N GLY A 36 -14.87 -11.09 -14.32
CA GLY A 36 -16.33 -11.16 -14.33
C GLY A 36 -17.04 -9.95 -13.68
N ASP A 37 -18.31 -10.16 -13.34
CA ASP A 37 -19.22 -9.13 -12.80
C ASP A 37 -19.09 -8.97 -11.27
N THR A 38 -17.88 -8.78 -10.76
CA THR A 38 -17.67 -8.52 -9.34
C THR A 38 -18.32 -7.20 -8.96
N GLN A 39 -19.36 -7.27 -8.13
CA GLN A 39 -20.02 -6.09 -7.58
C GLN A 39 -19.36 -5.69 -6.25
N VAL A 40 -19.07 -4.40 -6.10
CA VAL A 40 -18.46 -3.85 -4.89
C VAL A 40 -19.30 -2.69 -4.38
N ASP A 41 -19.78 -2.79 -3.15
CA ASP A 41 -20.45 -1.67 -2.46
C ASP A 41 -19.44 -0.90 -1.63
N ALA A 42 -18.94 0.19 -2.18
CA ALA A 42 -17.97 1.07 -1.55
C ALA A 42 -18.06 2.50 -2.13
N ASP A 43 -17.53 3.47 -1.39
CA ASP A 43 -17.38 4.83 -1.88
C ASP A 43 -16.13 4.97 -2.75
N ALA A 44 -15.07 4.24 -2.39
CA ALA A 44 -13.83 4.14 -3.17
C ALA A 44 -13.40 2.69 -3.37
N VAL A 45 -12.81 2.41 -4.54
CA VAL A 45 -12.17 1.12 -4.82
C VAL A 45 -10.72 1.35 -5.24
N VAL A 46 -9.82 0.59 -4.63
CA VAL A 46 -8.39 0.61 -4.93
C VAL A 46 -8.00 -0.70 -5.59
N ILE A 47 -7.57 -0.67 -6.84
CA ILE A 47 -7.02 -1.83 -7.54
C ILE A 47 -5.50 -1.83 -7.33
N SER A 48 -5.01 -2.87 -6.64
CA SER A 48 -3.59 -3.10 -6.43
C SER A 48 -2.99 -3.87 -7.60
N LEU A 49 -2.05 -3.27 -8.29
CA LEU A 49 -1.27 -3.90 -9.36
C LEU A 49 0.14 -4.26 -8.87
N LYS A 50 0.87 -5.00 -9.68
CA LYS A 50 2.33 -5.24 -9.52
C LYS A 50 3.05 -4.64 -10.73
N SER A 51 2.90 -3.32 -10.93
CA SER A 51 3.30 -2.64 -12.15
C SER A 51 4.46 -1.66 -11.99
N ARG A 52 4.90 -1.36 -10.76
CA ARG A 52 5.97 -0.38 -10.49
C ARG A 52 7.27 -0.68 -11.24
N SER A 53 7.70 -1.93 -11.22
CA SER A 53 9.00 -2.36 -11.77
C SER A 53 8.89 -3.25 -13.01
N CYS A 54 7.70 -3.41 -13.57
CA CYS A 54 7.52 -4.18 -14.80
C CYS A 54 7.79 -3.31 -16.05
N PRO A 55 7.97 -3.91 -17.24
CA PRO A 55 8.08 -3.14 -18.48
C PRO A 55 6.91 -2.18 -18.69
N ALA A 56 7.19 -0.97 -19.23
CA ALA A 56 6.20 0.11 -19.34
C ALA A 56 4.94 -0.29 -20.12
N ASN A 57 5.07 -1.06 -21.19
CA ASN A 57 3.93 -1.56 -21.97
C ASN A 57 3.00 -2.45 -21.12
N ARG A 58 3.56 -3.25 -20.23
CA ARG A 58 2.78 -4.10 -19.30
C ARG A 58 2.11 -3.25 -18.22
N ALA A 59 2.82 -2.26 -17.67
CA ALA A 59 2.25 -1.32 -16.69
C ALA A 59 1.06 -0.55 -17.28
N VAL A 60 1.20 -0.06 -18.52
CA VAL A 60 0.14 0.63 -19.26
C VAL A 60 -1.05 -0.31 -19.49
N SER A 61 -0.82 -1.51 -20.00
CA SER A 61 -1.91 -2.48 -20.28
C SER A 61 -2.70 -2.83 -19.02
N GLN A 62 -2.01 -3.11 -17.91
CA GLN A 62 -2.66 -3.42 -16.63
C GLN A 62 -3.43 -2.21 -16.06
N SER A 63 -2.87 -1.01 -16.15
CA SER A 63 -3.50 0.21 -15.66
C SER A 63 -4.74 0.59 -16.48
N LEU A 64 -4.72 0.40 -17.80
CA LEU A 64 -5.89 0.59 -18.65
C LEU A 64 -6.99 -0.43 -18.37
N ALA A 65 -6.64 -1.69 -18.14
CA ALA A 65 -7.62 -2.70 -17.74
C ALA A 65 -8.29 -2.34 -16.40
N ALA A 66 -7.50 -1.87 -15.42
CA ALA A 66 -8.02 -1.39 -14.15
C ALA A 66 -8.93 -0.16 -14.32
N LEU A 67 -8.52 0.81 -15.12
CA LEU A 67 -9.34 2.00 -15.41
C LEU A 67 -10.68 1.63 -16.01
N ARG A 68 -10.71 0.77 -17.03
CA ARG A 68 -11.96 0.34 -17.69
C ARG A 68 -12.90 -0.39 -16.74
N TRP A 69 -12.34 -1.23 -15.86
CA TRP A 69 -13.14 -1.88 -14.83
C TRP A 69 -13.74 -0.85 -13.86
N LEU A 70 -12.95 0.11 -13.37
CA LEU A 70 -13.41 1.18 -12.49
C LEU A 70 -14.47 2.08 -13.16
N GLN A 71 -14.33 2.38 -14.46
CA GLN A 71 -15.35 3.08 -15.23
C GLN A 71 -16.66 2.29 -15.29
N ALA A 72 -16.59 0.97 -15.52
CA ALA A 72 -17.76 0.09 -15.53
C ALA A 72 -18.46 0.02 -14.15
N GLN A 73 -17.72 0.19 -13.05
CA GLN A 73 -18.28 0.33 -11.70
C GLN A 73 -18.92 1.72 -11.44
N GLY A 74 -18.85 2.65 -12.37
CA GLY A 74 -19.43 3.98 -12.25
C GLY A 74 -18.61 4.97 -11.42
N CYS A 75 -17.30 4.76 -11.28
CA CYS A 75 -16.42 5.73 -10.61
C CYS A 75 -16.44 7.07 -11.34
N GLN A 76 -16.51 8.16 -10.58
CA GLN A 76 -16.62 9.52 -11.11
C GLN A 76 -15.26 10.20 -11.29
N GLN A 77 -14.29 9.91 -10.43
CA GLN A 77 -12.93 10.42 -10.45
C GLN A 77 -11.93 9.27 -10.34
N PHE A 78 -10.74 9.41 -10.93
CA PHE A 78 -9.72 8.39 -10.98
C PHE A 78 -8.40 8.91 -10.40
N TYR A 79 -7.70 8.03 -9.69
CA TYR A 79 -6.44 8.32 -9.05
C TYR A 79 -5.38 7.29 -9.45
N PHE A 80 -4.28 7.73 -10.03
CA PHE A 80 -3.11 6.87 -10.23
C PHE A 80 -2.15 7.03 -9.06
N LYS A 81 -2.04 6.00 -8.24
CA LYS A 81 -1.22 5.95 -7.02
C LYS A 81 0.13 5.31 -7.29
N TYR A 82 1.18 6.06 -7.05
CA TYR A 82 2.56 5.59 -7.09
C TYR A 82 3.31 5.96 -5.80
N CYS A 83 4.61 5.61 -5.72
CA CYS A 83 5.42 5.81 -4.51
C CYS A 83 5.63 7.29 -4.19
N SER A 84 5.64 7.63 -2.88
CA SER A 84 5.95 8.99 -2.42
C SER A 84 7.41 9.41 -2.67
N THR A 85 8.29 8.48 -3.00
CA THR A 85 9.67 8.71 -3.45
C THR A 85 9.82 8.74 -4.97
N PHE A 86 8.71 8.75 -5.71
CA PHE A 86 8.67 8.84 -7.17
C PHE A 86 9.59 7.80 -7.86
N ASP A 87 9.53 6.54 -7.46
CA ASP A 87 10.40 5.44 -7.94
C ASP A 87 10.25 5.20 -9.45
N SER A 88 10.66 6.18 -10.25
CA SER A 88 10.49 6.21 -11.71
C SER A 88 11.58 7.05 -12.36
N THR A 89 12.49 6.39 -13.05
CA THR A 89 13.56 7.01 -13.84
C THR A 89 13.07 7.37 -15.25
N GLU A 90 13.96 7.77 -16.15
CA GLU A 90 13.62 8.02 -17.57
C GLU A 90 12.96 6.83 -18.26
N GLN A 91 13.21 5.62 -17.78
CA GLN A 91 12.63 4.36 -18.26
C GLN A 91 11.50 3.85 -17.34
N GLY A 92 11.05 4.70 -16.42
CA GLY A 92 10.02 4.36 -15.45
C GLY A 92 8.62 4.38 -16.01
N ASN A 93 7.66 4.02 -15.16
CA ASN A 93 6.29 3.76 -15.58
C ASN A 93 5.32 4.91 -15.30
N ILE A 94 5.68 5.89 -14.44
CA ILE A 94 4.75 6.95 -14.03
C ILE A 94 4.30 7.78 -15.23
N GLY A 95 5.24 8.24 -16.07
CA GLY A 95 4.94 9.03 -17.27
C GLY A 95 4.08 8.26 -18.28
N PRO A 96 4.52 7.09 -18.76
CA PRO A 96 3.77 6.29 -19.73
C PRO A 96 2.37 5.90 -19.27
N VAL A 97 2.21 5.51 -17.99
CA VAL A 97 0.88 5.18 -17.44
C VAL A 97 0.00 6.42 -17.36
N THR A 98 0.54 7.56 -16.90
CA THR A 98 -0.21 8.82 -16.84
C THR A 98 -0.70 9.25 -18.23
N ASP A 99 0.16 9.16 -19.25
CA ASP A 99 -0.21 9.47 -20.63
C ASP A 99 -1.33 8.58 -21.16
N ALA A 100 -1.24 7.28 -20.89
CA ALA A 100 -2.25 6.31 -21.33
C ALA A 100 -3.60 6.53 -20.63
N LEU A 101 -3.60 6.80 -19.33
CA LEU A 101 -4.81 7.08 -18.57
C LEU A 101 -5.49 8.38 -19.01
N LEU A 102 -4.72 9.45 -19.25
CA LEU A 102 -5.24 10.71 -19.81
C LEU A 102 -5.90 10.48 -21.17
N ALA A 103 -5.22 9.74 -22.07
CA ALA A 103 -5.75 9.45 -23.40
C ALA A 103 -7.07 8.64 -23.32
N GLU A 104 -7.13 7.60 -22.50
CA GLU A 104 -8.34 6.78 -22.34
C GLU A 104 -9.51 7.57 -21.75
N LEU A 105 -9.23 8.53 -20.86
CA LEU A 105 -10.24 9.41 -20.26
C LEU A 105 -10.62 10.61 -21.16
N ASN A 106 -9.97 10.79 -22.31
CA ASN A 106 -10.07 11.99 -23.16
C ASN A 106 -9.74 13.30 -22.41
N GLU A 107 -8.78 13.22 -21.49
CA GLU A 107 -8.31 14.36 -20.70
C GLU A 107 -6.93 14.83 -21.20
N THR A 108 -6.65 16.10 -21.01
CA THR A 108 -5.41 16.72 -21.49
C THR A 108 -4.47 17.16 -20.39
N PHE A 109 -4.92 17.13 -19.13
CA PHE A 109 -4.17 17.67 -18.00
C PHE A 109 -4.39 16.88 -16.71
N THR A 110 -3.32 16.74 -15.91
CA THR A 110 -3.38 16.21 -14.54
C THR A 110 -2.28 16.80 -13.66
N ILE A 111 -2.34 16.53 -12.37
CA ILE A 111 -1.32 16.91 -11.40
C ILE A 111 -0.42 15.73 -11.05
N VAL A 112 0.78 16.04 -10.56
CA VAL A 112 1.79 15.11 -10.07
C VAL A 112 2.15 15.51 -8.64
N CYS A 113 1.63 14.78 -7.65
CA CYS A 113 1.76 15.09 -6.22
C CYS A 113 2.31 13.91 -5.44
N PRO A 114 3.62 13.59 -5.49
CA PRO A 114 4.20 12.48 -4.74
C PRO A 114 4.25 12.74 -3.22
N ALA A 115 4.11 13.96 -2.76
CA ALA A 115 4.34 14.37 -1.37
C ALA A 115 3.51 13.58 -0.34
N LEU A 116 4.17 13.22 0.75
CA LEU A 116 3.61 12.59 1.95
C LEU A 116 4.33 13.18 3.18
N PRO A 117 3.99 14.42 3.60
CA PRO A 117 4.72 15.14 4.66
C PRO A 117 4.76 14.39 5.99
N VAL A 118 3.70 13.66 6.34
CA VAL A 118 3.64 12.86 7.59
C VAL A 118 4.73 11.79 7.65
N ASN A 119 5.25 11.35 6.50
CA ASN A 119 6.35 10.40 6.38
C ASN A 119 7.65 11.07 5.90
N GLY A 120 7.75 12.40 5.99
CA GLY A 120 8.93 13.16 5.63
C GLY A 120 9.20 13.27 4.14
N ARG A 121 8.20 13.06 3.26
CA ARG A 121 8.32 13.30 1.82
C ARG A 121 7.63 14.62 1.50
N THR A 122 8.43 15.61 1.12
CA THR A 122 7.96 16.95 0.79
C THR A 122 8.42 17.36 -0.60
N VAL A 123 7.63 18.20 -1.27
CA VAL A 123 7.99 18.80 -2.55
C VAL A 123 8.06 20.31 -2.38
N PHE A 124 9.18 20.90 -2.73
CA PHE A 124 9.41 22.32 -2.65
C PHE A 124 10.10 22.83 -3.90
N ASN A 125 9.52 23.83 -4.56
CA ASN A 125 9.94 24.32 -5.87
C ASN A 125 10.16 23.21 -6.91
N GLY A 126 9.28 22.19 -6.90
CA GLY A 126 9.34 21.04 -7.79
C GLY A 126 10.40 20.00 -7.47
N HIS A 127 11.13 20.16 -6.36
CA HIS A 127 12.12 19.19 -5.89
C HIS A 127 11.57 18.36 -4.75
N LEU A 128 11.76 17.03 -4.83
CA LEU A 128 11.35 16.07 -3.80
C LEU A 128 12.45 15.89 -2.76
N PHE A 129 12.05 15.96 -1.49
CA PHE A 129 12.90 15.73 -0.32
C PHE A 129 12.42 14.50 0.45
N VAL A 130 13.35 13.77 1.00
CA VAL A 130 13.11 12.61 1.88
C VAL A 130 13.78 12.87 3.22
N LEU A 131 12.98 13.05 4.29
CA LEU A 131 13.47 13.38 5.64
C LEU A 131 14.39 14.61 5.67
N GLY A 132 14.10 15.62 4.83
CA GLY A 132 14.87 16.86 4.73
C GLY A 132 16.06 16.83 3.77
N GLU A 133 16.42 15.66 3.23
CA GLU A 133 17.47 15.52 2.22
C GLU A 133 16.88 15.52 0.79
N PRO A 134 17.51 16.17 -0.19
CA PRO A 134 17.10 16.02 -1.58
C PRO A 134 17.05 14.55 -2.01
N LEU A 135 16.08 14.16 -2.83
CA LEU A 135 15.88 12.77 -3.24
C LEU A 135 17.15 12.11 -3.75
N ASN A 136 17.93 12.82 -4.57
CA ASN A 136 19.18 12.33 -5.17
C ASN A 136 20.36 12.28 -4.17
N GLU A 137 20.20 12.76 -2.97
CA GLU A 137 21.18 12.69 -1.87
C GLU A 137 20.72 11.72 -0.77
N SER A 138 19.46 11.33 -0.78
CA SER A 138 18.86 10.38 0.15
C SER A 138 19.26 8.92 -0.16
N GLY A 139 18.84 8.00 0.70
CA GLY A 139 19.01 6.56 0.48
C GLY A 139 18.44 6.05 -0.85
N MET A 140 17.51 6.78 -1.48
CA MET A 140 16.92 6.43 -2.78
C MET A 140 17.91 6.53 -3.95
N ARG A 141 19.01 7.27 -3.79
CA ARG A 141 20.09 7.32 -4.79
C ARG A 141 20.65 5.95 -5.14
N HIS A 142 20.69 5.06 -4.15
CA HIS A 142 21.26 3.72 -4.28
C HIS A 142 20.19 2.63 -4.28
N HIS A 143 18.93 2.99 -4.59
CA HIS A 143 17.86 2.02 -4.66
C HIS A 143 18.17 0.95 -5.74
N PRO A 144 18.09 -0.35 -5.40
CA PRO A 144 18.61 -1.41 -6.29
C PRO A 144 17.84 -1.52 -7.62
N VAL A 145 16.58 -1.13 -7.65
CA VAL A 145 15.73 -1.25 -8.86
C VAL A 145 15.57 0.10 -9.56
N THR A 146 15.32 1.17 -8.81
CA THR A 146 15.07 2.52 -9.33
C THR A 146 15.98 3.53 -8.62
N PRO A 147 17.27 3.63 -8.98
CA PRO A 147 18.18 4.61 -8.38
C PRO A 147 17.74 6.03 -8.77
N MET A 148 17.36 6.83 -7.78
CA MET A 148 16.87 8.19 -7.98
C MET A 148 18.03 9.18 -7.90
N THR A 149 18.51 9.63 -9.04
CA THR A 149 19.69 10.51 -9.18
C THR A 149 19.36 11.97 -9.45
N ASP A 150 18.07 12.31 -9.53
CA ASP A 150 17.56 13.66 -9.70
C ASP A 150 16.42 13.92 -8.70
N SER A 151 16.42 15.07 -8.03
CA SER A 151 15.36 15.48 -7.12
C SER A 151 14.24 16.27 -7.82
N SER A 152 14.44 16.78 -9.02
CA SER A 152 13.45 17.55 -9.75
C SER A 152 12.38 16.68 -10.38
N VAL A 153 11.20 16.66 -9.78
CA VAL A 153 10.05 15.89 -10.27
C VAL A 153 9.60 16.40 -11.65
N VAL A 154 9.73 17.69 -11.92
CA VAL A 154 9.45 18.28 -13.24
C VAL A 154 10.36 17.66 -14.31
N ARG A 155 11.66 17.59 -14.07
CA ARG A 155 12.60 16.96 -15.03
C ARG A 155 12.35 15.46 -15.19
N LEU A 156 12.13 14.75 -14.07
CA LEU A 156 11.82 13.33 -14.09
C LEU A 156 10.56 13.03 -14.91
N MET A 157 9.52 13.83 -14.74
CA MET A 157 8.27 13.69 -15.50
C MET A 157 8.48 13.98 -16.99
N ASN A 158 9.17 15.08 -17.33
CA ASN A 158 9.45 15.44 -18.71
C ASN A 158 10.25 14.38 -19.48
N ARG A 159 11.15 13.66 -18.82
CA ARG A 159 12.00 12.64 -19.44
C ARG A 159 11.27 11.34 -19.76
N GLN A 160 10.15 11.06 -19.11
CA GLN A 160 9.44 9.79 -19.25
C GLN A 160 8.04 9.92 -19.84
N SER A 161 7.55 11.12 -20.07
CA SER A 161 6.21 11.40 -20.60
C SER A 161 6.24 12.08 -21.96
N GLN A 162 5.09 12.08 -22.65
CA GLN A 162 4.96 12.63 -24.00
C GLN A 162 4.71 14.15 -24.02
N GLY A 163 4.27 14.72 -22.90
CA GLY A 163 3.95 16.14 -22.77
C GLY A 163 4.98 16.89 -21.94
N GLU A 164 4.74 18.19 -21.79
CA GLU A 164 5.54 19.05 -20.92
C GLU A 164 4.89 19.22 -19.54
N CYS A 165 5.74 19.23 -18.51
CA CYS A 165 5.35 19.40 -17.11
C CYS A 165 5.60 20.85 -16.66
N GLY A 166 4.60 21.46 -16.04
CA GLY A 166 4.72 22.73 -15.33
C GLY A 166 4.86 22.56 -13.82
N LEU A 167 4.89 23.68 -13.11
CA LEU A 167 5.01 23.73 -11.66
C LEU A 167 3.93 24.65 -11.07
N VAL A 168 3.28 24.16 -10.02
CA VAL A 168 2.52 24.96 -9.06
C VAL A 168 3.34 25.02 -7.78
N ASN A 169 4.02 26.10 -7.55
CA ASN A 169 4.91 26.25 -6.41
C ASN A 169 4.14 26.54 -5.11
N TYR A 170 4.81 26.40 -3.97
CA TYR A 170 4.23 26.62 -2.66
C TYR A 170 3.60 28.02 -2.48
N GLN A 171 4.14 29.05 -3.10
CA GLN A 171 3.60 30.41 -3.01
C GLN A 171 2.18 30.53 -3.59
N VAL A 172 1.89 29.79 -4.66
CA VAL A 172 0.54 29.73 -5.22
C VAL A 172 -0.38 28.92 -4.29
N ILE A 173 0.11 27.81 -3.73
CA ILE A 173 -0.68 26.94 -2.86
C ILE A 173 -1.07 27.65 -1.56
N GLU A 174 -0.18 28.45 -0.98
CA GLU A 174 -0.45 29.30 0.19
C GLU A 174 -1.56 30.35 -0.05
N GLN A 175 -1.85 30.69 -1.30
CA GLN A 175 -2.95 31.59 -1.66
C GLN A 175 -4.32 30.89 -1.70
N GLY A 176 -4.34 29.56 -1.56
CA GLY A 176 -5.58 28.76 -1.51
C GLY A 176 -5.96 28.09 -2.83
N ALA A 177 -7.02 27.32 -2.79
CA ALA A 177 -7.44 26.44 -3.88
C ALA A 177 -7.78 27.20 -5.17
N ASP A 178 -8.41 28.37 -5.07
CA ASP A 178 -8.78 29.16 -6.26
C ASP A 178 -7.54 29.65 -7.02
N ALA A 179 -6.47 30.04 -6.31
CA ALA A 179 -5.21 30.42 -6.93
C ALA A 179 -4.54 29.22 -7.63
N VAL A 180 -4.63 28.04 -7.04
CA VAL A 180 -4.12 26.80 -7.64
C VAL A 180 -4.91 26.46 -8.92
N VAL A 181 -6.24 26.56 -8.90
CA VAL A 181 -7.09 26.33 -10.08
C VAL A 181 -6.75 27.33 -11.21
N ALA A 182 -6.57 28.61 -10.87
CA ALA A 182 -6.14 29.62 -11.82
C ALA A 182 -4.79 29.27 -12.47
N ARG A 183 -3.82 28.79 -11.65
CA ARG A 183 -2.52 28.36 -12.16
C ARG A 183 -2.62 27.11 -13.05
N PHE A 184 -3.52 26.17 -12.75
CA PHE A 184 -3.80 25.04 -13.65
C PHE A 184 -4.26 25.52 -15.03
N ALA A 185 -5.18 26.49 -15.07
CA ALA A 185 -5.67 27.06 -16.33
C ALA A 185 -4.55 27.75 -17.13
N GLU A 186 -3.67 28.52 -16.46
CA GLU A 186 -2.50 29.12 -17.10
C GLU A 186 -1.59 28.06 -17.72
N LEU A 187 -1.24 27.00 -16.94
CA LEU A 187 -0.38 25.92 -17.42
C LEU A 187 -0.99 25.19 -18.63
N GLN A 188 -2.30 24.95 -18.62
CA GLN A 188 -3.00 24.37 -19.76
C GLN A 188 -2.94 25.28 -20.99
N ASN A 189 -3.10 26.60 -20.83
CA ASN A 189 -2.95 27.57 -21.90
C ASN A 189 -1.50 27.66 -22.44
N GLU A 190 -0.51 27.39 -21.59
CA GLU A 190 0.90 27.24 -21.96
C GLU A 190 1.19 25.89 -22.68
N GLY A 191 0.20 25.01 -22.84
CA GLY A 191 0.34 23.70 -23.46
C GLY A 191 0.91 22.62 -22.54
N LYS A 192 0.98 22.86 -21.22
CA LYS A 192 1.45 21.84 -20.26
C LYS A 192 0.37 20.76 -20.06
N ARG A 193 0.81 19.52 -19.98
CA ARG A 193 -0.07 18.38 -19.76
C ARG A 193 -0.05 17.88 -18.32
N TYR A 194 0.97 18.23 -17.56
CA TYR A 194 1.16 17.86 -16.17
C TYR A 194 1.56 19.07 -15.35
N ALA A 195 1.15 19.11 -14.10
CA ALA A 195 1.65 20.07 -13.13
C ALA A 195 2.20 19.33 -11.91
N VAL A 196 3.50 19.41 -11.69
CA VAL A 196 4.06 19.10 -10.37
C VAL A 196 3.57 20.15 -9.38
N VAL A 197 3.06 19.70 -8.24
CA VAL A 197 2.55 20.59 -7.20
C VAL A 197 3.41 20.44 -5.96
N ASP A 198 3.81 21.56 -5.37
CA ASP A 198 4.52 21.56 -4.09
C ASP A 198 3.60 21.12 -2.96
N ALA A 199 4.15 20.46 -1.95
CA ALA A 199 3.47 20.22 -0.68
C ALA A 199 4.53 19.94 0.40
N ILE A 200 4.56 20.77 1.45
CA ILE A 200 5.49 20.65 2.58
C ILE A 200 4.79 20.32 3.90
N ASN A 201 3.48 20.38 3.93
CA ASN A 201 2.67 20.05 5.10
C ASN A 201 1.30 19.51 4.68
N SER A 202 0.54 19.02 5.64
CA SER A 202 -0.79 18.44 5.39
C SER A 202 -1.82 19.48 4.93
N ALA A 203 -1.70 20.74 5.32
CA ALA A 203 -2.62 21.80 4.90
C ALA A 203 -2.51 22.05 3.38
N HIS A 204 -1.30 21.97 2.81
CA HIS A 204 -1.11 22.03 1.36
C HIS A 204 -1.85 20.91 0.63
N LEU A 205 -1.84 19.68 1.18
CA LEU A 205 -2.56 18.55 0.58
C LEU A 205 -4.08 18.76 0.58
N LEU A 206 -4.64 19.41 1.61
CA LEU A 206 -6.06 19.76 1.66
C LEU A 206 -6.40 20.81 0.60
N THR A 207 -5.60 21.87 0.48
CA THR A 207 -5.73 22.90 -0.57
C THR A 207 -5.67 22.29 -1.97
N LEU A 208 -4.69 21.40 -2.20
CA LEU A 208 -4.53 20.70 -3.48
C LEU A 208 -5.70 19.75 -3.78
N GLY A 209 -6.19 19.05 -2.77
CA GLY A 209 -7.37 18.20 -2.90
C GLY A 209 -8.59 18.99 -3.36
N GLN A 210 -8.85 20.15 -2.74
CA GLN A 210 -9.93 21.04 -3.12
C GLN A 210 -9.74 21.58 -4.55
N ALA A 211 -8.53 22.00 -4.93
CA ALA A 211 -8.23 22.50 -6.28
C ALA A 211 -8.39 21.40 -7.35
N ALA A 212 -8.10 20.15 -7.00
CA ALA A 212 -8.20 19.02 -7.91
C ALA A 212 -9.62 18.44 -8.06
N LYS A 213 -10.62 19.01 -7.40
CA LYS A 213 -12.01 18.51 -7.40
C LYS A 213 -12.58 18.28 -8.79
N SER A 214 -12.26 19.13 -9.74
CA SER A 214 -12.76 19.06 -11.13
C SER A 214 -11.91 18.19 -12.05
N LEU A 215 -10.73 17.75 -11.63
CA LEU A 215 -9.86 16.90 -12.43
C LEU A 215 -10.41 15.47 -12.49
N LYS A 216 -10.52 14.92 -13.69
CA LYS A 216 -10.97 13.55 -13.92
C LYS A 216 -9.94 12.53 -13.50
N LEU A 217 -8.66 12.82 -13.76
CA LEU A 217 -7.49 12.05 -13.34
C LEU A 217 -6.64 12.87 -12.38
N ILE A 218 -6.21 12.23 -11.30
CA ILE A 218 -5.25 12.74 -10.34
C ILE A 218 -4.11 11.73 -10.25
N THR A 219 -2.87 12.19 -10.11
CA THR A 219 -1.74 11.30 -9.87
C THR A 219 -0.91 11.74 -8.66
N GLY A 220 -0.43 10.79 -7.89
CA GLY A 220 0.38 11.10 -6.72
C GLY A 220 0.66 9.94 -5.78
N GLY A 221 1.20 10.28 -4.61
CA GLY A 221 1.33 9.41 -3.47
C GLY A 221 0.01 9.30 -2.69
N SER A 222 0.04 8.68 -1.51
CA SER A 222 -1.14 8.49 -0.66
C SER A 222 -1.60 9.76 0.06
N GLY A 223 -0.69 10.72 0.27
CA GLY A 223 -0.99 11.90 1.09
C GLY A 223 -2.13 12.78 0.58
N LEU A 224 -2.25 12.93 -0.74
CA LEU A 224 -3.29 13.75 -1.35
C LEU A 224 -4.70 13.16 -1.18
N ALA A 225 -4.82 11.86 -0.89
CA ALA A 225 -6.10 11.18 -0.72
C ALA A 225 -6.96 11.80 0.38
N ALA A 226 -6.36 12.31 1.46
CA ALA A 226 -7.06 13.02 2.52
C ALA A 226 -7.81 14.26 1.99
N GLY A 227 -7.14 15.07 1.16
CA GLY A 227 -7.78 16.24 0.54
C GLY A 227 -8.82 15.88 -0.52
N ILE A 228 -8.62 14.79 -1.25
CA ILE A 228 -9.59 14.29 -2.24
C ILE A 228 -10.85 13.77 -1.55
N ALA A 229 -10.71 13.00 -0.48
CA ALA A 229 -11.87 12.47 0.26
C ALA A 229 -12.78 13.59 0.80
N GLN A 230 -12.21 14.71 1.24
CA GLN A 230 -12.97 15.87 1.73
C GLN A 230 -13.89 16.49 0.68
N ASN A 231 -13.58 16.36 -0.61
CA ASN A 231 -14.46 16.83 -1.69
C ASN A 231 -15.83 16.12 -1.72
N TRP A 232 -15.92 14.96 -1.09
CA TRP A 232 -17.09 14.11 -1.06
C TRP A 232 -17.79 14.08 0.31
N ALA A 233 -17.29 14.84 1.30
CA ALA A 233 -17.77 14.79 2.68
C ALA A 233 -19.29 14.96 2.82
N ASP A 234 -19.90 15.82 1.99
CA ASP A 234 -21.36 16.07 1.99
C ASP A 234 -22.18 14.89 1.41
N THR A 235 -21.52 13.97 0.70
CA THR A 235 -22.17 12.81 0.03
C THR A 235 -21.91 11.51 0.74
N LEU A 236 -20.95 11.49 1.68
CA LEU A 236 -20.59 10.30 2.43
C LEU A 236 -21.59 10.04 3.56
N ALA A 237 -21.84 8.77 3.84
CA ALA A 237 -22.50 8.33 5.05
C ALA A 237 -21.65 8.66 6.29
N ASP A 238 -22.11 8.26 7.48
CA ASP A 238 -21.37 8.50 8.71
C ASP A 238 -19.93 8.00 8.62
N GLN A 239 -18.95 8.87 8.93
CA GLN A 239 -17.53 8.54 8.93
C GLN A 239 -17.17 7.35 9.84
N SER A 240 -17.96 7.10 10.88
CA SER A 240 -17.76 5.95 11.76
C SER A 240 -17.99 4.61 11.04
N GLU A 241 -18.87 4.56 10.04
CA GLU A 241 -19.14 3.35 9.27
C GLU A 241 -17.98 2.98 8.35
N ALA A 242 -17.21 3.96 7.85
CA ALA A 242 -16.08 3.71 6.96
C ALA A 242 -15.04 2.77 7.58
N LYS A 243 -14.76 2.93 8.88
CA LYS A 243 -13.78 2.11 9.61
C LYS A 243 -14.34 0.76 10.05
N SER A 244 -15.65 0.68 10.26
CA SER A 244 -16.29 -0.52 10.80
C SER A 244 -16.27 -1.71 9.85
N ALA A 245 -16.30 -1.46 8.53
CA ALA A 245 -16.33 -2.50 7.51
C ALA A 245 -15.11 -3.45 7.57
N GLY A 246 -13.94 -2.94 7.93
CA GLY A 246 -12.70 -3.71 8.04
C GLY A 246 -12.31 -4.09 9.47
N LEU A 247 -13.18 -3.88 10.46
CA LEU A 247 -12.90 -4.25 11.85
C LEU A 247 -12.81 -5.77 12.00
N PRO A 248 -11.79 -6.29 12.72
CA PRO A 248 -11.72 -7.71 13.06
C PRO A 248 -12.82 -8.07 14.06
N GLN A 249 -13.23 -9.32 14.04
CA GLN A 249 -14.13 -9.89 15.03
C GLN A 249 -13.34 -10.67 16.08
N ARG A 250 -13.90 -10.83 17.28
CA ARG A 250 -13.33 -11.72 18.26
C ARG A 250 -13.41 -13.17 17.75
N ALA A 251 -12.28 -13.72 17.41
CA ALA A 251 -12.16 -15.04 16.80
C ALA A 251 -10.79 -15.65 17.07
N ARG A 252 -10.61 -16.92 16.72
CA ARG A 252 -9.29 -17.58 16.75
C ARG A 252 -8.29 -16.84 15.89
N SER A 253 -7.14 -16.54 16.46
CA SER A 253 -6.13 -15.66 15.87
C SER A 253 -4.76 -16.34 15.86
N VAL A 254 -3.93 -16.00 14.87
CA VAL A 254 -2.54 -16.45 14.77
C VAL A 254 -1.63 -15.30 14.33
N VAL A 255 -0.40 -15.27 14.83
CA VAL A 255 0.67 -14.38 14.37
C VAL A 255 1.64 -15.18 13.51
N LEU A 256 1.88 -14.75 12.27
CA LEU A 256 2.82 -15.34 11.34
C LEU A 256 3.90 -14.30 10.97
N SER A 257 5.17 -14.59 11.25
CA SER A 257 6.26 -13.63 11.04
C SER A 257 7.38 -14.21 10.21
N GLY A 258 7.52 -13.73 8.96
CA GLY A 258 8.59 -14.12 8.04
C GLY A 258 9.65 -13.04 7.82
N SER A 259 9.44 -11.80 8.29
CA SER A 259 10.37 -10.69 8.09
C SER A 259 11.57 -10.76 9.06
N CYS A 260 12.76 -10.53 8.54
CA CYS A 260 14.00 -10.40 9.32
C CYS A 260 14.43 -8.92 9.52
N SER A 261 13.53 -7.95 9.29
CA SER A 261 13.83 -6.53 9.54
C SER A 261 14.11 -6.25 11.02
N LEU A 262 14.83 -5.17 11.29
CA LEU A 262 15.18 -4.77 12.66
C LEU A 262 13.92 -4.62 13.53
N MET A 263 12.91 -3.91 13.06
CA MET A 263 11.68 -3.68 13.80
C MET A 263 10.93 -5.01 14.04
N THR A 264 10.85 -5.90 13.04
CA THR A 264 10.18 -7.19 13.24
C THR A 264 10.91 -8.06 14.26
N ASN A 265 12.25 -8.05 14.29
CA ASN A 265 13.02 -8.74 15.33
C ASN A 265 12.66 -8.22 16.73
N GLN A 266 12.53 -6.91 16.92
CA GLN A 266 12.10 -6.31 18.20
C GLN A 266 10.68 -6.71 18.57
N GLN A 267 9.76 -6.71 17.60
CA GLN A 267 8.36 -7.14 17.81
C GLN A 267 8.27 -8.62 18.21
N VAL A 268 8.98 -9.49 17.53
CA VAL A 268 9.04 -10.93 17.85
C VAL A 268 9.64 -11.16 19.26
N ALA A 269 10.80 -10.55 19.56
CA ALA A 269 11.45 -10.68 20.85
C ALA A 269 10.54 -10.25 22.02
N ARG A 270 9.82 -9.12 21.83
CA ARG A 270 8.84 -8.68 22.82
C ARG A 270 7.68 -9.65 22.95
N TYR A 271 7.07 -10.05 21.83
CA TYR A 271 5.87 -10.89 21.84
C TYR A 271 6.11 -12.30 22.38
N GLN A 272 7.33 -12.84 22.23
CA GLN A 272 7.77 -14.09 22.85
C GLN A 272 7.61 -14.11 24.38
N THR A 273 7.66 -12.96 25.03
CA THR A 273 7.48 -12.87 26.50
C THR A 273 6.02 -12.93 26.93
N LEU A 274 5.07 -12.86 26.00
CA LEU A 274 3.63 -12.72 26.28
C LEU A 274 2.80 -13.90 25.78
N ALA A 275 3.22 -14.53 24.69
CA ALA A 275 2.41 -15.52 23.98
C ALA A 275 3.18 -16.82 23.69
N PRO A 276 2.47 -17.95 23.54
CA PRO A 276 3.07 -19.17 23.00
C PRO A 276 3.70 -18.87 21.63
N HIS A 277 4.91 -19.36 21.41
CA HIS A 277 5.63 -19.08 20.16
C HIS A 277 6.41 -20.30 19.68
N PHE A 278 6.56 -20.40 18.36
CA PHE A 278 7.25 -21.48 17.68
C PHE A 278 8.22 -20.91 16.64
N ALA A 279 9.51 -21.24 16.79
CA ALA A 279 10.53 -20.86 15.81
C ALA A 279 10.54 -21.87 14.66
N VAL A 280 10.43 -21.37 13.43
CA VAL A 280 10.48 -22.19 12.21
C VAL A 280 11.90 -22.66 11.95
N ASP A 281 12.07 -23.95 11.74
CA ASP A 281 13.31 -24.55 11.28
C ASP A 281 13.33 -24.61 9.75
N VAL A 282 14.23 -23.85 9.14
CA VAL A 282 14.37 -23.77 7.67
C VAL A 282 14.82 -25.11 7.08
N GLU A 283 15.66 -25.87 7.76
CA GLU A 283 16.07 -27.19 7.30
C GLU A 283 14.87 -28.16 7.28
N ALA A 284 14.03 -28.11 8.29
CA ALA A 284 12.80 -28.89 8.33
C ALA A 284 11.83 -28.50 7.22
N CYS A 285 11.70 -27.20 6.92
CA CYS A 285 10.90 -26.71 5.77
C CYS A 285 11.39 -27.30 4.44
N LEU A 286 12.69 -27.49 4.29
CA LEU A 286 13.30 -28.02 3.06
C LEU A 286 13.21 -29.55 2.91
N ARG A 287 13.13 -30.30 4.02
CA ARG A 287 13.38 -31.76 4.01
C ARG A 287 12.28 -32.60 4.63
N ASP A 288 11.41 -32.04 5.45
CA ASP A 288 10.40 -32.79 6.19
C ASP A 288 8.99 -32.43 5.70
N GLU A 289 8.41 -33.32 4.91
CA GLU A 289 7.04 -33.16 4.38
C GLU A 289 5.96 -33.10 5.49
N GLN A 290 6.26 -33.62 6.70
CA GLN A 290 5.33 -33.61 7.85
C GLN A 290 5.50 -32.37 8.73
N TYR A 291 6.47 -31.50 8.44
CA TYR A 291 6.80 -30.37 9.31
C TYR A 291 5.65 -29.37 9.45
N VAL A 292 4.95 -29.07 8.38
CA VAL A 292 3.76 -28.18 8.42
C VAL A 292 2.70 -28.77 9.35
N GLN A 293 2.42 -30.06 9.26
CA GLN A 293 1.44 -30.73 10.12
C GLN A 293 1.87 -30.70 11.59
N HIS A 294 3.15 -30.91 11.86
CA HIS A 294 3.69 -30.82 13.22
C HIS A 294 3.45 -29.42 13.84
N VAL A 295 3.74 -28.37 13.10
CA VAL A 295 3.54 -26.98 13.56
C VAL A 295 2.05 -26.65 13.68
N PHE A 296 1.22 -27.10 12.74
CA PHE A 296 -0.23 -26.97 12.80
C PHE A 296 -0.80 -27.60 14.10
N ASP A 297 -0.40 -28.82 14.42
CA ASP A 297 -0.83 -29.50 15.65
C ASP A 297 -0.38 -28.78 16.92
N TRP A 298 0.76 -28.10 16.87
CA TRP A 298 1.21 -27.25 17.96
C TRP A 298 0.37 -25.99 18.08
N VAL A 299 0.13 -25.26 16.97
CA VAL A 299 -0.66 -24.02 16.96
C VAL A 299 -2.07 -24.26 17.47
N THR A 300 -2.74 -25.31 17.00
CA THR A 300 -4.14 -25.59 17.34
C THR A 300 -4.36 -25.83 18.83
N LYS A 301 -3.35 -26.31 19.54
CA LYS A 301 -3.39 -26.49 21.01
C LYS A 301 -3.23 -25.17 21.79
N GLN A 302 -2.81 -24.10 21.13
CA GLN A 302 -2.52 -22.81 21.76
C GLN A 302 -3.58 -21.73 21.43
N LEU A 303 -4.57 -22.02 20.59
CA LEU A 303 -5.53 -21.02 20.06
C LEU A 303 -6.49 -20.44 21.12
N ASP A 304 -6.68 -21.12 22.23
CA ASP A 304 -7.60 -20.70 23.29
C ASP A 304 -6.90 -19.90 24.42
N GLY A 305 -5.66 -19.43 24.20
CA GLY A 305 -4.90 -18.59 25.12
C GLY A 305 -5.34 -17.11 25.09
N ASP A 306 -4.81 -16.34 26.05
CA ASP A 306 -5.08 -14.89 26.15
C ASP A 306 -4.54 -14.12 24.93
N TYR A 307 -3.42 -14.56 24.36
CA TYR A 307 -2.80 -14.01 23.17
C TYR A 307 -2.68 -15.06 22.08
N ALA A 308 -2.78 -14.62 20.84
CA ALA A 308 -2.61 -15.48 19.66
C ALA A 308 -1.22 -16.15 19.64
N PRO A 309 -1.13 -17.47 19.38
CA PRO A 309 0.16 -18.12 19.22
C PRO A 309 0.90 -17.53 18.02
N MET A 310 2.24 -17.43 18.13
CA MET A 310 3.11 -16.91 17.09
C MET A 310 3.95 -18.02 16.47
N VAL A 311 3.96 -18.09 15.13
CA VAL A 311 4.92 -18.90 14.37
C VAL A 311 5.83 -17.93 13.61
N TYR A 312 7.15 -18.03 13.79
CA TYR A 312 8.09 -17.08 13.23
C TYR A 312 9.33 -17.73 12.63
N ALA A 313 9.70 -17.24 11.42
CA ALA A 313 10.98 -17.50 10.78
C ALA A 313 11.92 -16.28 10.87
N THR A 314 11.51 -15.26 11.62
CA THR A 314 12.28 -14.04 11.88
C THR A 314 13.60 -14.41 12.56
N ALA A 315 14.70 -13.93 12.00
CA ALA A 315 16.06 -14.19 12.48
C ALA A 315 16.89 -12.91 12.48
N GLU A 316 17.88 -12.86 13.36
CA GLU A 316 18.86 -11.77 13.33
C GLU A 316 19.78 -11.87 12.10
N ALA A 317 20.41 -10.75 11.74
CA ALA A 317 21.18 -10.63 10.49
C ALA A 317 22.31 -11.69 10.37
N GLU A 318 22.99 -12.02 11.45
CA GLU A 318 24.07 -13.04 11.42
C GLU A 318 23.50 -14.45 11.25
N GLN A 319 22.40 -14.77 11.93
CA GLN A 319 21.72 -16.04 11.80
C GLN A 319 21.13 -16.22 10.40
N LEU A 320 20.52 -15.16 9.85
CA LEU A 320 20.00 -15.15 8.47
C LEU A 320 21.12 -15.43 7.45
N LYS A 321 22.27 -14.77 7.60
CA LYS A 321 23.44 -15.00 6.73
C LYS A 321 23.92 -16.47 6.81
N ALA A 322 23.94 -17.04 7.99
CA ALA A 322 24.34 -18.45 8.19
C ALA A 322 23.35 -19.41 7.48
N ILE A 323 22.05 -19.20 7.63
CA ILE A 323 21.02 -19.96 6.92
C ILE A 323 21.16 -19.84 5.40
N GLN A 324 21.32 -18.62 4.90
CA GLN A 324 21.49 -18.35 3.47
C GLN A 324 22.79 -18.96 2.91
N ALA A 325 23.87 -18.96 3.69
CA ALA A 325 25.14 -19.60 3.29
C ALA A 325 25.00 -21.12 3.23
N GLN A 326 24.21 -21.71 4.11
CA GLN A 326 24.07 -23.17 4.21
C GLN A 326 23.09 -23.74 3.16
N TYR A 327 21.96 -23.06 2.91
CA TYR A 327 20.87 -23.58 2.09
C TYR A 327 20.63 -22.80 0.80
N GLY A 328 21.26 -21.63 0.62
CA GLY A 328 21.00 -20.67 -0.43
C GLY A 328 19.87 -19.69 -0.10
N ALA A 329 20.04 -18.43 -0.46
CA ALA A 329 19.06 -17.37 -0.11
C ALA A 329 17.70 -17.61 -0.75
N ALA A 330 17.65 -17.94 -2.06
CA ALA A 330 16.41 -18.17 -2.78
C ALA A 330 15.68 -19.43 -2.28
N ALA A 331 16.37 -20.54 -2.10
CA ALA A 331 15.78 -21.80 -1.64
C ALA A 331 15.23 -21.68 -0.21
N SER A 332 15.95 -21.00 0.68
CA SER A 332 15.49 -20.78 2.07
C SER A 332 14.25 -19.91 2.11
N SER A 333 14.22 -18.82 1.34
CA SER A 333 13.06 -17.92 1.26
C SER A 333 11.83 -18.64 0.70
N GLU A 334 11.98 -19.34 -0.40
CA GLU A 334 10.89 -20.09 -1.04
C GLU A 334 10.31 -21.17 -0.12
N ALA A 335 11.18 -21.93 0.57
CA ALA A 335 10.72 -22.96 1.51
C ALA A 335 9.93 -22.39 2.68
N VAL A 336 10.37 -21.27 3.26
CA VAL A 336 9.67 -20.58 4.35
C VAL A 336 8.33 -20.02 3.88
N GLU A 337 8.29 -19.39 2.69
CA GLU A 337 7.04 -18.87 2.13
C GLU A 337 6.03 -19.98 1.82
N GLN A 338 6.50 -21.09 1.25
CA GLN A 338 5.65 -22.26 1.01
C GLN A 338 5.13 -22.86 2.31
N PHE A 339 5.96 -22.94 3.36
CA PHE A 339 5.55 -23.37 4.69
C PHE A 339 4.43 -22.48 5.26
N PHE A 340 4.60 -21.15 5.24
CA PHE A 340 3.57 -20.24 5.75
C PHE A 340 2.28 -20.31 4.92
N SER A 341 2.40 -20.48 3.60
CA SER A 341 1.24 -20.70 2.72
C SER A 341 0.42 -21.90 3.13
N GLN A 342 1.05 -23.04 3.30
CA GLN A 342 0.39 -24.29 3.70
C GLN A 342 -0.19 -24.22 5.11
N LEU A 343 0.58 -23.68 6.06
CA LEU A 343 0.14 -23.53 7.45
C LEU A 343 -1.08 -22.61 7.56
N ALA A 344 -1.06 -21.47 6.86
CA ALA A 344 -2.18 -20.52 6.88
C ALA A 344 -3.46 -21.16 6.31
N HIS A 345 -3.34 -21.90 5.20
CA HIS A 345 -4.47 -22.61 4.60
C HIS A 345 -5.07 -23.65 5.55
N GLN A 346 -4.25 -24.51 6.18
CA GLN A 346 -4.72 -25.49 7.15
C GLN A 346 -5.37 -24.84 8.38
N LEU A 347 -4.81 -23.72 8.87
CA LEU A 347 -5.38 -22.98 10.00
C LEU A 347 -6.71 -22.33 9.66
N GLN A 348 -6.89 -21.81 8.43
CA GLN A 348 -8.17 -21.31 7.94
C GLN A 348 -9.23 -22.43 7.90
N GLU A 349 -8.90 -23.59 7.36
CA GLU A 349 -9.80 -24.74 7.33
C GLU A 349 -10.18 -25.23 8.74
N PHE A 350 -9.27 -25.10 9.71
CA PHE A 350 -9.53 -25.40 11.11
C PHE A 350 -10.40 -24.36 11.83
N GLY A 351 -10.60 -23.18 11.24
CA GLY A 351 -11.45 -22.11 11.78
C GLY A 351 -10.70 -20.95 12.41
N VAL A 352 -9.43 -20.75 12.09
CA VAL A 352 -8.73 -19.49 12.39
C VAL A 352 -9.25 -18.41 11.44
N GLN A 353 -9.66 -17.27 11.98
CA GLN A 353 -10.26 -16.18 11.21
C GLN A 353 -9.44 -14.89 11.22
N ASN A 354 -8.56 -14.71 12.19
CA ASN A 354 -7.71 -13.52 12.30
C ASN A 354 -6.24 -13.91 12.07
N PHE A 355 -5.62 -13.30 11.05
CA PHE A 355 -4.22 -13.51 10.70
C PHE A 355 -3.43 -12.21 10.84
N ILE A 356 -2.46 -12.16 11.74
CA ILE A 356 -1.54 -11.04 11.93
C ILE A 356 -0.21 -11.43 11.29
N VAL A 357 0.14 -10.80 10.16
CA VAL A 357 1.26 -11.23 9.33
C VAL A 357 2.32 -10.14 9.23
N ALA A 358 3.57 -10.49 9.51
CA ALA A 358 4.73 -9.61 9.43
C ALA A 358 5.71 -10.06 8.35
N GLY A 359 5.89 -9.22 7.35
CA GLY A 359 6.74 -9.44 6.17
C GLY A 359 5.96 -9.16 4.90
N GLY A 360 6.55 -8.42 3.96
CA GLY A 360 5.88 -8.08 2.70
C GLY A 360 5.60 -9.31 1.84
N GLU A 361 6.59 -10.17 1.65
CA GLU A 361 6.46 -11.43 0.89
C GLU A 361 5.50 -12.38 1.61
N THR A 362 5.70 -12.61 2.90
CA THR A 362 4.84 -13.47 3.71
C THR A 362 3.39 -13.00 3.73
N SER A 363 3.14 -11.68 3.81
CA SER A 363 1.78 -11.11 3.69
C SER A 363 1.14 -11.43 2.34
N GLY A 364 1.88 -11.30 1.25
CA GLY A 364 1.41 -11.63 -0.08
C GLY A 364 1.09 -13.12 -0.24
N THR A 365 2.00 -13.98 0.21
CA THR A 365 1.87 -15.44 0.14
C THR A 365 0.69 -15.94 0.97
N VAL A 366 0.57 -15.48 2.22
CA VAL A 366 -0.56 -15.84 3.10
C VAL A 366 -1.89 -15.36 2.51
N THR A 367 -1.98 -14.12 2.05
CA THR A 367 -3.20 -13.58 1.42
C THR A 367 -3.64 -14.41 0.22
N GLN A 368 -2.69 -14.80 -0.63
CA GLN A 368 -2.96 -15.63 -1.80
C GLN A 368 -3.42 -17.04 -1.41
N SER A 369 -2.77 -17.65 -0.43
CA SER A 369 -3.09 -18.98 0.10
C SER A 369 -4.49 -19.04 0.70
N LEU A 370 -4.91 -17.98 1.38
CA LEU A 370 -6.25 -17.85 1.96
C LEU A 370 -7.34 -17.55 0.90
N GLY A 371 -6.98 -17.42 -0.38
CA GLY A 371 -7.92 -17.15 -1.46
C GLY A 371 -8.56 -15.76 -1.41
N VAL A 372 -7.94 -14.81 -0.69
CA VAL A 372 -8.50 -13.47 -0.52
C VAL A 372 -8.19 -12.61 -1.73
N THR A 373 -9.22 -12.21 -2.46
CA THR A 373 -9.12 -11.40 -3.69
C THR A 373 -9.28 -9.90 -3.45
N GLY A 374 -9.79 -9.52 -2.27
CA GLY A 374 -9.94 -8.12 -1.91
C GLY A 374 -10.40 -7.95 -0.46
N PHE A 375 -10.33 -6.70 0.01
CA PHE A 375 -10.52 -6.34 1.40
C PHE A 375 -11.39 -5.11 1.58
N HIS A 376 -12.21 -5.11 2.61
CA HIS A 376 -12.69 -3.90 3.28
C HIS A 376 -11.58 -3.38 4.19
N ILE A 377 -11.26 -2.10 4.09
CA ILE A 377 -10.23 -1.47 4.91
C ILE A 377 -10.84 -1.03 6.24
N GLY A 378 -10.16 -1.37 7.32
CA GLY A 378 -10.55 -1.06 8.70
C GLY A 378 -9.66 0.00 9.36
N PRO A 379 -9.69 0.06 10.70
CA PRO A 379 -8.91 1.03 11.45
C PRO A 379 -7.42 0.74 11.41
N GLN A 380 -6.62 1.77 11.53
CA GLN A 380 -5.16 1.68 11.59
C GLN A 380 -4.70 1.06 12.91
N ILE A 381 -3.88 0.01 12.83
CA ILE A 381 -3.14 -0.55 13.97
C ILE A 381 -1.88 0.28 14.22
N ALA A 382 -1.23 0.64 13.13
CA ALA A 382 -0.06 1.51 13.07
C ALA A 382 -0.10 2.29 11.75
N PRO A 383 0.61 3.41 11.61
CA PRO A 383 0.65 4.15 10.35
C PRO A 383 1.00 3.26 9.15
N GLY A 384 0.12 3.22 8.16
CA GLY A 384 0.24 2.39 6.96
C GLY A 384 -0.12 0.90 7.15
N VAL A 385 -0.61 0.50 8.31
CA VAL A 385 -1.02 -0.89 8.57
C VAL A 385 -2.41 -0.93 9.21
N PRO A 386 -3.48 -0.92 8.41
CA PRO A 386 -4.83 -1.12 8.93
C PRO A 386 -5.15 -2.59 9.19
N TRP A 387 -6.16 -2.87 9.99
CA TRP A 387 -6.91 -4.10 9.85
C TRP A 387 -7.63 -4.11 8.50
N VAL A 388 -7.70 -5.27 7.88
CA VAL A 388 -8.47 -5.48 6.66
C VAL A 388 -9.34 -6.71 6.79
N LYS A 389 -10.53 -6.70 6.21
CA LYS A 389 -11.47 -7.81 6.24
C LYS A 389 -11.75 -8.28 4.82
N SER A 390 -11.70 -9.58 4.57
CA SER A 390 -12.04 -10.13 3.27
C SER A 390 -13.43 -9.69 2.80
N ILE A 391 -13.63 -9.56 1.49
CA ILE A 391 -14.92 -9.05 0.93
C ILE A 391 -16.10 -9.92 1.38
N ASP A 392 -15.91 -11.24 1.50
CA ASP A 392 -16.92 -12.18 1.99
C ASP A 392 -17.13 -12.12 3.51
N GLY A 393 -16.33 -11.32 4.21
CA GLY A 393 -16.41 -11.14 5.67
C GLY A 393 -15.88 -12.29 6.52
N SER A 394 -15.33 -13.34 5.91
CA SER A 394 -14.92 -14.57 6.61
C SER A 394 -13.59 -14.43 7.36
N LEU A 395 -12.69 -13.57 6.88
CA LEU A 395 -11.33 -13.42 7.40
C LEU A 395 -11.01 -11.97 7.73
N SER A 396 -10.20 -11.77 8.76
CA SER A 396 -9.58 -10.50 9.09
C SER A 396 -8.06 -10.64 9.08
N LEU A 397 -7.37 -9.69 8.43
CA LEU A 397 -5.93 -9.72 8.28
C LEU A 397 -5.31 -8.39 8.74
N ALA A 398 -4.15 -8.49 9.40
CA ALA A 398 -3.26 -7.37 9.66
C ALA A 398 -1.95 -7.66 8.91
N LEU A 399 -1.70 -6.94 7.82
CA LEU A 399 -0.61 -7.22 6.89
C LEU A 399 0.42 -6.10 6.96
N LYS A 400 1.59 -6.37 7.54
CA LYS A 400 2.62 -5.35 7.68
C LYS A 400 3.89 -5.67 6.91
N SER A 401 4.47 -4.64 6.29
CA SER A 401 5.86 -4.67 5.82
C SER A 401 6.84 -4.67 6.99
N GLY A 402 8.08 -5.13 6.76
CA GLY A 402 9.03 -5.45 7.81
C GLY A 402 9.25 -4.36 8.88
N ASN A 403 9.50 -3.12 8.48
CA ASN A 403 9.85 -2.02 9.40
C ASN A 403 8.67 -1.18 9.90
N PHE A 404 7.43 -1.61 9.64
CA PHE A 404 6.23 -0.87 10.06
C PHE A 404 5.82 -1.22 11.49
N GLY A 405 5.11 -0.29 12.12
CA GLY A 405 4.66 -0.40 13.50
C GLY A 405 5.77 -0.14 14.51
N ASP A 406 5.42 -0.25 15.78
CA ASP A 406 6.34 -0.22 16.91
C ASP A 406 6.50 -1.62 17.53
N GLU A 407 7.31 -1.75 18.58
CA GLU A 407 7.58 -3.02 19.28
C GLU A 407 6.31 -3.73 19.79
N ARG A 408 5.22 -3.00 20.03
CA ARG A 408 3.94 -3.50 20.53
C ARG A 408 2.95 -3.87 19.43
N PHE A 409 3.37 -3.93 18.18
CA PHE A 409 2.46 -4.10 17.06
C PHE A 409 1.54 -5.32 17.19
N PHE A 410 2.08 -6.49 17.57
CA PHE A 410 1.30 -7.72 17.68
C PHE A 410 0.26 -7.69 18.82
N GLU A 411 0.57 -6.96 19.91
CA GLU A 411 -0.39 -6.70 20.99
C GLU A 411 -1.48 -5.74 20.52
N LYS A 412 -1.08 -4.57 19.98
CA LYS A 412 -1.99 -3.54 19.48
C LYS A 412 -2.98 -4.06 18.43
N ALA A 413 -2.55 -4.98 17.57
CA ALA A 413 -3.44 -5.61 16.62
C ALA A 413 -4.60 -6.34 17.33
N GLN A 414 -4.33 -6.99 18.46
CA GLN A 414 -5.32 -7.75 19.22
C GLN A 414 -6.19 -6.89 20.12
N ASP A 415 -5.75 -5.67 20.50
CA ASP A 415 -6.54 -4.73 21.31
C ASP A 415 -7.90 -4.37 20.66
N PHE A 416 -8.08 -4.62 19.36
CA PHE A 416 -9.31 -4.35 18.64
C PHE A 416 -10.43 -5.38 18.90
N TYR A 417 -10.11 -6.56 19.45
CA TYR A 417 -11.08 -7.64 19.64
C TYR A 417 -10.92 -8.46 20.95
N LEU A 418 -9.91 -8.16 21.78
CA LEU A 418 -9.71 -8.78 23.11
C LEU A 418 -10.68 -8.29 24.19
#